data_8347e772dd05f60473434afc731b3059
#
_entry.id   8347e772dd05f60473434afc731b3059
#
_cell.length_a   1.000
_cell.length_b   1.000
_cell.length_c   1.000
_cell.angle_alpha   90.00
_cell.angle_beta   90.00
_cell.angle_gamma   90.00
#
_symmetry.space_group_name_H-M   'P 1'
#
loop_
_entity.id
_entity.type
_entity.pdbx_description
1 polymer ?
#
loop_
_entity_poly.entity_id
_entity_poly.type
_entity_poly.pdbx_seq_one_letter_code
_entity_poly.pdbx_strand_id
1 'polypeptide(L)'
;ENNIPIDMVYMDIDYMEDYKDFTVNQENFPDFEAYVNEMKEKGIHLVPIIDAGVKVEEGYDIYEEGCEKGYFCRREDGSYFEATVWPGWTHFPDVLNADARAWFGQKYERLISKGIDGFWNDMNEPAMFCTPEGVAELKEYIKDNFMDNEETSGFVLGAKVKGLANNPEDYKRFYHNVNGQKIRHDKVHNLFGYNMTRAAGEAFEKIAPGKRFL
;
A
#
# COMPACT_ATOMS: atom_id res chain seq x y z
N GLU A 1 23.19 10.74 -24.87
CA GLU A 1 24.31 10.30 -25.70
C GLU A 1 23.92 9.23 -26.72
N ASN A 2 22.90 8.42 -26.40
CA ASN A 2 22.47 7.29 -27.25
C ASN A 2 21.18 7.56 -28.05
N ASN A 3 20.64 8.79 -28.02
CA ASN A 3 19.41 9.20 -28.71
C ASN A 3 18.21 8.28 -28.44
N ILE A 4 18.12 7.72 -27.23
CA ILE A 4 16.97 6.94 -26.78
C ILE A 4 15.95 7.92 -26.21
N PRO A 5 14.74 8.04 -26.79
CA PRO A 5 13.71 8.91 -26.25
C PRO A 5 13.18 8.35 -24.91
N ILE A 6 12.94 9.25 -23.95
CA ILE A 6 12.33 8.93 -22.66
C ILE A 6 11.23 9.96 -22.44
N ASP A 7 9.99 9.47 -22.28
CA ASP A 7 8.83 10.33 -22.05
C ASP A 7 8.36 10.26 -20.59
N MET A 8 8.65 9.15 -19.89
CA MET A 8 8.22 8.91 -18.52
C MET A 8 9.31 8.24 -17.70
N VAL A 9 9.37 8.59 -16.42
CA VAL A 9 10.19 7.92 -15.41
C VAL A 9 9.30 7.50 -14.26
N TYR A 10 9.25 6.20 -14.00
CA TYR A 10 8.54 5.63 -12.85
C TYR A 10 9.44 5.71 -11.62
N MET A 11 8.92 6.29 -10.56
CA MET A 11 9.61 6.44 -9.28
C MET A 11 9.09 5.38 -8.33
N ASP A 12 9.93 4.40 -8.03
CA ASP A 12 9.63 3.31 -7.09
C ASP A 12 9.72 3.82 -5.63
N ILE A 13 9.46 2.96 -4.66
CA ILE A 13 9.27 3.28 -3.23
C ILE A 13 10.38 4.14 -2.60
N ASP A 14 11.58 4.16 -3.15
CA ASP A 14 12.74 4.90 -2.63
C ASP A 14 12.62 6.43 -2.73
N TYR A 15 11.59 6.96 -3.43
CA TYR A 15 11.32 8.41 -3.38
C TYR A 15 10.62 8.83 -2.09
N MET A 16 9.97 7.89 -1.40
CA MET A 16 9.23 8.13 -0.18
C MET A 16 10.15 8.26 1.04
N GLU A 17 9.68 8.92 2.07
CA GLU A 17 10.29 8.88 3.39
C GLU A 17 9.90 7.55 4.09
N ASP A 18 10.86 6.67 4.34
CA ASP A 18 10.65 5.37 5.00
C ASP A 18 9.50 4.54 4.39
N TYR A 19 9.34 4.62 3.06
CA TYR A 19 8.28 3.94 2.30
C TYR A 19 6.85 4.33 2.71
N LYS A 20 6.67 5.52 3.31
CA LYS A 20 5.36 6.08 3.66
C LYS A 20 4.70 6.73 2.45
N ASP A 21 3.53 6.25 2.07
CA ASP A 21 2.78 6.80 0.95
C ASP A 21 2.54 8.32 1.06
N PHE A 22 2.54 9.00 -0.07
CA PHE A 22 2.32 10.45 -0.18
C PHE A 22 3.35 11.32 0.56
N THR A 23 4.51 10.76 0.90
CA THR A 23 5.68 11.49 1.41
C THR A 23 6.77 11.59 0.36
N VAL A 24 7.75 12.43 0.60
CA VAL A 24 8.96 12.57 -0.23
C VAL A 24 10.17 12.60 0.67
N ASN A 25 11.17 11.76 0.39
CA ASN A 25 12.43 11.74 1.09
C ASN A 25 13.22 13.03 0.81
N GLN A 26 13.37 13.85 1.85
CA GLN A 26 14.00 15.17 1.74
C GLN A 26 15.53 15.11 1.58
N GLU A 27 16.16 13.98 1.94
CA GLU A 27 17.60 13.81 1.71
C GLU A 27 17.90 13.56 0.22
N ASN A 28 17.07 12.72 -0.43
CA ASN A 28 17.22 12.39 -1.84
C ASN A 28 16.62 13.47 -2.76
N PHE A 29 15.56 14.13 -2.32
CA PHE A 29 14.81 15.14 -3.08
C PHE A 29 14.59 16.40 -2.23
N PRO A 30 15.64 17.18 -1.93
CA PRO A 30 15.53 18.35 -1.06
C PRO A 30 14.61 19.46 -1.61
N ASP A 31 14.41 19.52 -2.91
CA ASP A 31 13.42 20.35 -3.59
C ASP A 31 12.72 19.52 -4.67
N PHE A 32 11.75 18.72 -4.24
CA PHE A 32 11.02 17.82 -5.12
C PHE A 32 10.23 18.57 -6.20
N GLU A 33 9.67 19.73 -5.87
CA GLU A 33 8.89 20.52 -6.81
C GLU A 33 9.76 21.10 -7.92
N ALA A 34 10.96 21.61 -7.58
CA ALA A 34 11.92 22.05 -8.57
C ALA A 34 12.37 20.89 -9.47
N TYR A 35 12.61 19.71 -8.91
CA TYR A 35 12.96 18.51 -9.68
C TYR A 35 11.83 18.10 -10.66
N VAL A 36 10.57 18.09 -10.21
CA VAL A 36 9.42 17.81 -11.09
C VAL A 36 9.34 18.81 -12.24
N ASN A 37 9.54 20.11 -11.96
CA ASN A 37 9.49 21.14 -12.98
C ASN A 37 10.66 21.00 -13.98
N GLU A 38 11.87 20.70 -13.52
CA GLU A 38 13.03 20.42 -14.39
C GLU A 38 12.75 19.25 -15.34
N MET A 39 12.13 18.16 -14.85
CA MET A 39 11.78 17.02 -15.71
C MET A 39 10.71 17.41 -16.74
N LYS A 40 9.70 18.18 -16.35
CA LYS A 40 8.67 18.70 -17.29
C LYS A 40 9.27 19.58 -18.39
N GLU A 41 10.23 20.42 -18.07
CA GLU A 41 10.92 21.25 -19.07
C GLU A 41 11.69 20.39 -20.09
N LYS A 42 12.13 19.21 -19.69
CA LYS A 42 12.76 18.21 -20.56
C LYS A 42 11.76 17.33 -21.31
N GLY A 43 10.46 17.52 -21.10
CA GLY A 43 9.39 16.71 -21.69
C GLY A 43 9.25 15.33 -21.03
N ILE A 44 9.72 15.17 -19.78
CA ILE A 44 9.67 13.91 -19.03
C ILE A 44 8.62 14.01 -17.93
N HIS A 45 7.69 13.06 -17.90
CA HIS A 45 6.71 12.91 -16.83
C HIS A 45 7.23 11.99 -15.73
N LEU A 46 7.10 12.39 -14.46
CA LEU A 46 7.40 11.56 -13.30
C LEU A 46 6.13 10.87 -12.83
N VAL A 47 6.22 9.56 -12.58
CA VAL A 47 5.13 8.68 -12.20
C VAL A 47 5.49 7.97 -10.90
N PRO A 48 5.22 8.57 -9.72
CA PRO A 48 5.51 7.94 -8.44
C PRO A 48 4.54 6.79 -8.14
N ILE A 49 5.06 5.75 -7.49
CA ILE A 49 4.29 4.64 -6.94
C ILE A 49 3.49 5.10 -5.72
N ILE A 50 2.30 4.55 -5.56
CA ILE A 50 1.50 4.58 -4.33
C ILE A 50 1.10 3.15 -4.01
N ASP A 51 1.45 2.69 -2.82
CA ASP A 51 1.13 1.36 -2.33
C ASP A 51 -0.22 1.32 -1.59
N ALA A 52 -0.68 0.12 -1.25
CA ALA A 52 -1.96 -0.06 -0.56
C ALA A 52 -1.84 -0.01 0.98
N GLY A 53 -0.64 -0.08 1.52
CA GLY A 53 -0.39 -0.24 2.96
C GLY A 53 0.08 1.03 3.65
N VAL A 54 -0.72 1.60 4.54
CA VAL A 54 -0.35 2.77 5.35
C VAL A 54 0.45 2.34 6.57
N LYS A 55 1.70 2.82 6.69
CA LYS A 55 2.61 2.48 7.80
C LYS A 55 1.99 2.79 9.15
N VAL A 56 2.09 1.85 10.09
CA VAL A 56 1.71 2.05 11.50
C VAL A 56 2.85 2.78 12.20
N GLU A 57 2.73 4.09 12.31
CA GLU A 57 3.77 4.96 12.91
C GLU A 57 3.14 6.20 13.53
N GLU A 58 3.45 6.44 14.81
CA GLU A 58 3.07 7.68 15.53
C GLU A 58 3.74 8.89 14.85
N GLY A 59 2.99 9.97 14.66
CA GLY A 59 3.44 11.17 13.94
C GLY A 59 3.27 11.09 12.42
N TYR A 60 2.88 9.93 11.85
CA TYR A 60 2.48 9.83 10.46
C TYR A 60 1.00 10.21 10.32
N ASP A 61 0.73 11.40 9.86
CA ASP A 61 -0.60 12.01 9.89
C ASP A 61 -1.67 11.23 9.11
N ILE A 62 -1.31 10.53 8.02
CA ILE A 62 -2.25 9.67 7.28
C ILE A 62 -2.66 8.47 8.14
N TYR A 63 -1.73 7.88 8.87
CA TYR A 63 -2.03 6.80 9.80
C TYR A 63 -2.95 7.28 10.94
N GLU A 64 -2.59 8.40 11.57
CA GLU A 64 -3.36 8.94 12.70
C GLU A 64 -4.77 9.33 12.28
N GLU A 65 -4.92 10.05 11.17
CA GLU A 65 -6.22 10.44 10.62
C GLU A 65 -7.07 9.23 10.23
N GLY A 66 -6.46 8.22 9.59
CA GLY A 66 -7.13 6.98 9.22
C GLY A 66 -7.65 6.20 10.45
N CYS A 67 -6.87 6.18 11.53
CA CYS A 67 -7.29 5.60 12.82
C CYS A 67 -8.42 6.40 13.47
N GLU A 68 -8.30 7.73 13.55
CA GLU A 68 -9.32 8.61 14.14
C GLU A 68 -10.67 8.45 13.44
N LYS A 69 -10.66 8.41 12.10
CA LYS A 69 -11.86 8.28 11.28
C LYS A 69 -12.37 6.85 11.12
N GLY A 70 -11.57 5.85 11.54
CA GLY A 70 -11.94 4.45 11.41
C GLY A 70 -11.93 3.94 9.96
N TYR A 71 -11.03 4.43 9.13
CA TYR A 71 -10.99 4.19 7.68
C TYR A 71 -10.12 3.02 7.25
N PHE A 72 -9.57 2.25 8.19
CA PHE A 72 -8.82 1.04 7.90
C PHE A 72 -9.66 -0.22 8.01
N CYS A 73 -9.28 -1.26 7.27
CA CYS A 73 -9.86 -2.59 7.34
C CYS A 73 -9.77 -3.16 8.76
N ARG A 74 -10.78 -3.94 9.18
CA ARG A 74 -10.89 -4.42 10.55
C ARG A 74 -10.93 -5.94 10.60
N ARG A 75 -10.45 -6.50 11.70
CA ARG A 75 -10.66 -7.89 12.08
C ARG A 75 -12.11 -8.15 12.50
N GLU A 76 -12.42 -9.43 12.79
CA GLU A 76 -13.74 -9.84 13.28
C GLU A 76 -14.13 -9.15 14.58
N ASP A 77 -13.17 -8.98 15.49
CA ASP A 77 -13.35 -8.36 16.80
C ASP A 77 -13.41 -6.82 16.77
N GLY A 78 -13.26 -6.23 15.59
CA GLY A 78 -13.28 -4.77 15.39
C GLY A 78 -11.92 -4.08 15.53
N SER A 79 -10.86 -4.77 15.90
CA SER A 79 -9.49 -4.23 15.87
C SER A 79 -9.05 -3.98 14.42
N TYR A 80 -8.05 -3.12 14.22
CA TYR A 80 -7.48 -2.91 12.89
C TYR A 80 -6.71 -4.14 12.43
N PHE A 81 -6.87 -4.48 11.16
CA PHE A 81 -6.08 -5.53 10.53
C PHE A 81 -4.66 -5.01 10.23
N GLU A 82 -3.68 -5.82 10.52
CA GLU A 82 -2.26 -5.53 10.28
C GLU A 82 -1.60 -6.60 9.43
N ALA A 83 -0.78 -6.16 8.50
CA ALA A 83 0.19 -7.00 7.81
C ALA A 83 1.45 -6.20 7.50
N THR A 84 2.54 -6.89 7.17
CA THR A 84 3.77 -6.22 6.75
C THR A 84 3.81 -6.07 5.23
N VAL A 85 4.30 -4.92 4.79
CA VAL A 85 4.77 -4.64 3.42
C VAL A 85 6.07 -3.84 3.49
N TRP A 86 6.43 -3.08 2.49
CA TRP A 86 7.72 -2.36 2.44
C TRP A 86 8.02 -1.48 3.67
N PRO A 87 7.09 -0.63 4.18
CA PRO A 87 7.37 0.19 5.35
C PRO A 87 7.37 -0.58 6.69
N GLY A 88 7.13 -1.89 6.68
CA GLY A 88 6.93 -2.70 7.89
C GLY A 88 5.46 -2.96 8.19
N TRP A 89 5.04 -2.83 9.45
CA TRP A 89 3.63 -3.01 9.83
C TRP A 89 2.75 -1.90 9.26
N THR A 90 1.64 -2.31 8.64
CA THR A 90 0.70 -1.40 7.96
C THR A 90 -0.75 -1.75 8.27
N HIS A 91 -1.60 -0.73 8.16
CA HIS A 91 -3.05 -0.90 8.01
C HIS A 91 -3.46 -0.64 6.57
N PHE A 92 -4.43 -1.39 6.07
CA PHE A 92 -4.97 -1.20 4.72
C PHE A 92 -6.19 -0.29 4.75
N PRO A 93 -6.23 0.80 3.94
CA PRO A 93 -7.43 1.61 3.79
C PRO A 93 -8.61 0.75 3.32
N ASP A 94 -9.78 0.95 3.93
CA ASP A 94 -11.01 0.28 3.49
C ASP A 94 -11.57 0.95 2.23
N VAL A 95 -10.89 0.76 1.10
CA VAL A 95 -11.25 1.40 -0.17
C VAL A 95 -12.61 0.96 -0.73
N LEU A 96 -13.22 -0.10 -0.18
CA LEU A 96 -14.59 -0.49 -0.50
C LEU A 96 -15.61 0.38 0.24
N ASN A 97 -15.23 0.99 1.36
CA ASN A 97 -15.99 2.03 2.04
C ASN A 97 -15.88 3.35 1.27
N ALA A 98 -17.01 3.99 0.96
CA ALA A 98 -17.02 5.20 0.14
C ALA A 98 -16.29 6.39 0.81
N ASP A 99 -16.43 6.54 2.13
CA ASP A 99 -15.80 7.64 2.87
C ASP A 99 -14.28 7.43 3.00
N ALA A 100 -13.86 6.19 3.33
CA ALA A 100 -12.45 5.84 3.40
C ALA A 100 -11.78 5.94 2.02
N ARG A 101 -12.47 5.53 0.96
CA ARG A 101 -11.99 5.68 -0.42
C ARG A 101 -11.81 7.14 -0.81
N ALA A 102 -12.78 7.99 -0.50
CA ALA A 102 -12.69 9.43 -0.76
C ALA A 102 -11.57 10.08 0.04
N TRP A 103 -11.40 9.70 1.29
CA TRP A 103 -10.29 10.16 2.14
C TRP A 103 -8.92 9.76 1.57
N PHE A 104 -8.73 8.48 1.22
CA PHE A 104 -7.46 8.00 0.65
C PHE A 104 -7.16 8.71 -0.68
N GLY A 105 -8.17 8.85 -1.54
CA GLY A 105 -8.04 9.57 -2.81
C GLY A 105 -7.62 11.03 -2.65
N GLN A 106 -8.05 11.73 -1.60
CA GLN A 106 -7.64 13.11 -1.34
C GLN A 106 -6.13 13.25 -1.07
N LYS A 107 -5.46 12.17 -0.59
CA LYS A 107 -4.03 12.23 -0.29
C LYS A 107 -3.15 12.41 -1.53
N TYR A 108 -3.63 12.02 -2.71
CA TYR A 108 -2.95 12.27 -3.98
C TYR A 108 -2.68 13.76 -4.25
N GLU A 109 -3.50 14.66 -3.68
CA GLU A 109 -3.30 16.11 -3.80
C GLU A 109 -1.91 16.55 -3.36
N ARG A 110 -1.30 15.87 -2.39
CA ARG A 110 0.04 16.18 -1.89
C ARG A 110 1.13 16.14 -2.96
N LEU A 111 1.01 15.22 -3.91
CA LEU A 111 1.95 15.07 -5.01
C LEU A 111 1.47 15.79 -6.28
N ILE A 112 0.17 15.83 -6.51
CA ILE A 112 -0.43 16.61 -7.61
C ILE A 112 -0.09 18.10 -7.49
N SER A 113 -0.19 18.65 -6.28
CA SER A 113 0.15 20.07 -6.02
C SER A 113 1.63 20.37 -6.30
N LYS A 114 2.49 19.37 -6.23
CA LYS A 114 3.92 19.48 -6.59
C LYS A 114 4.19 19.26 -8.07
N GLY A 115 3.14 19.09 -8.87
CA GLY A 115 3.22 18.98 -10.31
C GLY A 115 3.19 17.56 -10.88
N ILE A 116 3.01 16.52 -10.09
CA ILE A 116 2.87 15.15 -10.60
C ILE A 116 1.60 15.01 -11.46
N ASP A 117 1.71 14.33 -12.59
CA ASP A 117 0.67 14.20 -13.60
C ASP A 117 0.01 12.82 -13.64
N GLY A 118 0.68 11.79 -13.13
CA GLY A 118 0.20 10.42 -13.12
C GLY A 118 0.79 9.63 -11.96
N PHE A 119 0.23 8.45 -11.69
CA PHE A 119 0.64 7.59 -10.59
C PHE A 119 0.65 6.13 -11.01
N TRP A 120 1.51 5.37 -10.37
CA TRP A 120 1.54 3.92 -10.41
C TRP A 120 0.95 3.39 -9.10
N ASN A 121 -0.27 2.84 -9.15
CA ASN A 121 -0.87 2.18 -7.99
C ASN A 121 -0.44 0.70 -7.99
N ASP A 122 0.29 0.29 -6.97
CA ASP A 122 0.80 -1.07 -6.83
C ASP A 122 0.45 -1.69 -5.47
N MET A 123 0.89 -2.92 -5.23
CA MET A 123 0.65 -3.68 -4.00
C MET A 123 -0.85 -3.81 -3.64
N ASN A 124 -1.71 -3.68 -4.61
CA ASN A 124 -3.17 -3.54 -4.44
C ASN A 124 -3.96 -4.83 -4.65
N GLU A 125 -3.34 -5.99 -4.45
CA GLU A 125 -4.01 -7.30 -4.29
C GLU A 125 -4.97 -7.36 -3.07
N PRO A 126 -4.78 -6.79 -1.89
CA PRO A 126 -3.58 -6.16 -1.31
C PRO A 126 -2.47 -7.18 -1.01
N ALA A 127 -1.26 -6.83 -1.38
CA ALA A 127 -0.08 -7.66 -1.10
C ALA A 127 0.27 -7.61 0.39
N MET A 128 0.72 -8.74 0.92
CA MET A 128 1.15 -8.89 2.31
C MET A 128 2.35 -9.81 2.39
N PHE A 129 3.39 -9.42 3.13
CA PHE A 129 4.55 -10.28 3.34
C PHE A 129 4.32 -11.26 4.49
N CYS A 130 3.70 -10.80 5.57
CA CYS A 130 3.21 -11.64 6.66
C CYS A 130 2.19 -10.89 7.51
N THR A 131 1.42 -11.66 8.28
CA THR A 131 0.52 -11.18 9.33
C THR A 131 1.06 -11.60 10.71
N PRO A 132 0.62 -10.96 11.82
CA PRO A 132 0.98 -11.41 13.17
C PRO A 132 0.61 -12.88 13.41
N GLU A 133 -0.54 -13.29 12.90
CA GLU A 133 -1.04 -14.66 13.00
C GLU A 133 -0.16 -15.64 12.22
N GLY A 134 0.17 -15.32 10.97
CA GLY A 134 1.04 -16.15 10.15
C GLY A 134 2.44 -16.32 10.77
N VAL A 135 2.99 -15.23 11.35
CA VAL A 135 4.26 -15.32 12.10
C VAL A 135 4.15 -16.21 13.34
N ALA A 136 3.03 -16.10 14.07
CA ALA A 136 2.80 -16.95 15.25
C ALA A 136 2.69 -18.43 14.86
N GLU A 137 1.92 -18.74 13.81
CA GLU A 137 1.77 -20.09 13.26
C GLU A 137 3.13 -20.67 12.77
N LEU A 138 3.96 -19.84 12.13
CA LEU A 138 5.31 -20.26 11.72
C LEU A 138 6.20 -20.56 12.93
N LYS A 139 6.16 -19.73 13.97
CA LYS A 139 6.94 -19.95 15.20
C LYS A 139 6.54 -21.26 15.90
N GLU A 140 5.26 -21.53 15.98
CA GLU A 140 4.74 -22.80 16.54
C GLU A 140 5.19 -23.99 15.69
N TYR A 141 5.07 -23.88 14.37
CA TYR A 141 5.55 -24.92 13.45
C TYR A 141 7.05 -25.19 13.61
N ILE A 142 7.88 -24.16 13.74
CA ILE A 142 9.32 -24.30 13.98
C ILE A 142 9.58 -25.00 15.29
N LYS A 143 8.90 -24.62 16.36
CA LYS A 143 9.03 -25.24 17.68
C LYS A 143 8.73 -26.74 17.62
N ASP A 144 7.62 -27.11 16.99
CA ASP A 144 7.13 -28.47 16.97
C ASP A 144 7.93 -29.41 16.03
N ASN A 145 8.55 -28.86 14.98
CA ASN A 145 9.14 -29.67 13.93
C ASN A 145 10.66 -29.51 13.77
N PHE A 146 11.27 -28.45 14.31
CA PHE A 146 12.70 -28.16 14.12
C PHE A 146 13.52 -28.20 15.41
N MET A 147 12.92 -27.90 16.56
CA MET A 147 13.66 -27.84 17.82
C MET A 147 14.02 -29.25 18.34
N ASP A 148 13.21 -30.26 18.01
CA ASP A 148 13.34 -31.64 18.51
C ASP A 148 13.51 -32.72 17.41
N ASN A 149 13.64 -32.28 16.14
CA ASN A 149 13.69 -33.20 15.01
C ASN A 149 14.83 -32.88 14.03
N GLU A 150 15.91 -33.65 14.10
CA GLU A 150 17.11 -33.49 13.25
C GLU A 150 16.85 -33.82 11.75
N GLU A 151 15.72 -34.43 11.42
CA GLU A 151 15.38 -34.85 10.05
C GLU A 151 14.63 -33.77 9.24
N THR A 152 14.24 -32.68 9.86
CA THR A 152 13.43 -31.65 9.14
C THR A 152 14.28 -30.83 8.20
N SER A 153 13.99 -30.96 6.92
CA SER A 153 14.71 -30.30 5.82
C SER A 153 14.53 -28.78 5.83
N GLY A 154 15.62 -28.02 5.64
CA GLY A 154 15.60 -26.59 5.41
C GLY A 154 14.73 -26.16 4.22
N PHE A 155 14.48 -27.07 3.27
CA PHE A 155 13.53 -26.87 2.16
C PHE A 155 12.09 -26.68 2.65
N VAL A 156 11.66 -27.48 3.63
CA VAL A 156 10.31 -27.39 4.21
C VAL A 156 10.13 -26.08 4.95
N LEU A 157 11.15 -25.67 5.72
CA LEU A 157 11.14 -24.36 6.38
C LEU A 157 11.06 -23.21 5.36
N GLY A 158 11.87 -23.27 4.31
CA GLY A 158 11.85 -22.28 3.24
C GLY A 158 10.47 -22.17 2.55
N ALA A 159 9.81 -23.31 2.33
CA ALA A 159 8.46 -23.33 1.77
C ALA A 159 7.42 -22.69 2.73
N LYS A 160 7.54 -22.96 4.04
CA LYS A 160 6.67 -22.35 5.05
C LYS A 160 6.88 -20.85 5.17
N VAL A 161 8.12 -20.37 5.14
CA VAL A 161 8.44 -18.93 5.14
C VAL A 161 7.87 -18.25 3.89
N LYS A 162 8.06 -18.85 2.71
CA LYS A 162 7.48 -18.31 1.47
C LYS A 162 5.94 -18.30 1.49
N GLY A 163 5.33 -19.28 2.16
CA GLY A 163 3.87 -19.37 2.30
C GLY A 163 3.25 -18.33 3.23
N LEU A 164 4.05 -17.49 3.91
CA LEU A 164 3.53 -16.33 4.64
C LEU A 164 3.04 -15.24 3.69
N ALA A 165 3.75 -15.03 2.57
CA ALA A 165 3.42 -13.97 1.65
C ALA A 165 2.14 -14.29 0.88
N ASN A 166 1.22 -13.32 0.86
CA ASN A 166 -0.06 -13.39 0.15
C ASN A 166 -0.85 -14.68 0.47
N ASN A 167 -0.80 -15.11 1.74
CA ASN A 167 -1.49 -16.32 2.17
C ASN A 167 -3.01 -16.15 2.05
N PRO A 168 -3.73 -17.00 1.29
CA PRO A 168 -5.19 -16.91 1.16
C PRO A 168 -5.96 -17.00 2.48
N GLU A 169 -5.40 -17.63 3.52
CA GLU A 169 -6.02 -17.68 4.84
C GLU A 169 -6.03 -16.30 5.51
N ASP A 170 -5.02 -15.47 5.26
CA ASP A 170 -4.98 -14.11 5.79
C ASP A 170 -6.06 -13.22 5.20
N TYR A 171 -6.47 -13.45 3.93
CA TYR A 171 -7.60 -12.77 3.31
C TYR A 171 -8.96 -13.05 3.98
N LYS A 172 -9.04 -14.09 4.80
CA LYS A 172 -10.23 -14.42 5.59
C LYS A 172 -10.25 -13.73 6.96
N ARG A 173 -9.17 -13.05 7.34
CA ARG A 173 -8.98 -12.46 8.68
C ARG A 173 -9.46 -11.02 8.79
N PHE A 174 -9.82 -10.36 7.66
CA PHE A 174 -10.25 -8.98 7.70
C PHE A 174 -11.48 -8.69 6.83
N TYR A 175 -12.08 -7.55 7.11
CA TYR A 175 -13.40 -7.16 6.63
C TYR A 175 -13.42 -5.73 6.16
N HIS A 176 -14.32 -5.47 5.23
CA HIS A 176 -14.68 -4.17 4.70
C HIS A 176 -16.05 -3.74 5.20
N ASN A 177 -16.24 -2.43 5.38
CA ASN A 177 -17.54 -1.85 5.64
C ASN A 177 -18.13 -1.28 4.34
N VAL A 178 -19.00 -2.04 3.70
CA VAL A 178 -19.66 -1.63 2.46
C VAL A 178 -21.10 -1.20 2.77
N ASN A 179 -21.36 0.11 2.80
CA ASN A 179 -22.68 0.66 3.14
C ASN A 179 -23.25 0.14 4.46
N GLY A 180 -22.43 0.01 5.48
CA GLY A 180 -22.82 -0.52 6.78
C GLY A 180 -22.85 -2.05 6.88
N GLN A 181 -22.57 -2.76 5.80
CA GLN A 181 -22.44 -4.21 5.80
C GLN A 181 -20.98 -4.64 5.94
N LYS A 182 -20.72 -5.54 6.90
CA LYS A 182 -19.42 -6.15 7.12
C LYS A 182 -19.23 -7.28 6.13
N ILE A 183 -18.29 -7.13 5.17
CA ILE A 183 -18.00 -8.11 4.14
C ILE A 183 -16.56 -8.59 4.28
N ARG A 184 -16.35 -9.90 4.41
CA ARG A 184 -15.03 -10.49 4.54
C ARG A 184 -14.24 -10.34 3.23
N HIS A 185 -12.97 -10.00 3.33
CA HIS A 185 -12.11 -9.65 2.18
C HIS A 185 -12.04 -10.74 1.12
N ASP A 186 -11.92 -12.02 1.49
CA ASP A 186 -11.87 -13.15 0.54
C ASP A 186 -13.07 -13.23 -0.42
N LYS A 187 -14.19 -12.60 -0.07
CA LYS A 187 -15.40 -12.52 -0.92
C LYS A 187 -15.37 -11.39 -1.93
N VAL A 188 -14.51 -10.41 -1.71
CA VAL A 188 -14.40 -9.18 -2.48
C VAL A 188 -12.96 -8.85 -2.89
N HIS A 189 -12.06 -9.79 -2.70
CA HIS A 189 -10.61 -9.66 -2.95
C HIS A 189 -10.31 -8.94 -4.27
N ASN A 190 -10.87 -9.41 -5.38
CA ASN A 190 -10.62 -8.85 -6.71
C ASN A 190 -11.19 -7.41 -6.90
N LEU A 191 -11.93 -6.89 -5.93
CA LEU A 191 -12.45 -5.51 -5.97
C LEU A 191 -11.54 -4.51 -5.25
N PHE A 192 -10.51 -4.97 -4.52
CA PHE A 192 -9.66 -4.08 -3.74
C PHE A 192 -8.85 -3.14 -4.66
N GLY A 193 -8.07 -3.68 -5.59
CA GLY A 193 -7.29 -2.90 -6.55
C GLY A 193 -8.16 -1.99 -7.42
N TYR A 194 -9.31 -2.48 -7.88
CA TYR A 194 -10.29 -1.66 -8.58
C TYR A 194 -10.73 -0.44 -7.77
N ASN A 195 -11.06 -0.62 -6.47
CA ASN A 195 -11.49 0.49 -5.63
C ASN A 195 -10.35 1.40 -5.20
N MET A 196 -9.11 0.91 -5.09
CA MET A 196 -7.94 1.76 -4.90
C MET A 196 -7.72 2.68 -6.11
N THR A 197 -7.80 2.14 -7.32
CA THR A 197 -7.76 2.95 -8.56
C THR A 197 -8.91 3.95 -8.64
N ARG A 198 -10.12 3.54 -8.20
CA ARG A 198 -11.26 4.46 -8.09
C ARG A 198 -11.01 5.60 -7.11
N ALA A 199 -10.34 5.31 -5.96
CA ALA A 199 -10.00 6.37 -4.99
C ALA A 199 -9.22 7.49 -5.67
N ALA A 200 -8.20 7.13 -6.43
CA ALA A 200 -7.41 8.06 -7.21
C ALA A 200 -8.26 8.76 -8.29
N GLY A 201 -8.98 8.02 -9.13
CA GLY A 201 -9.80 8.57 -10.23
C GLY A 201 -10.89 9.52 -9.75
N GLU A 202 -11.65 9.15 -8.72
CA GLU A 202 -12.70 9.99 -8.12
C GLU A 202 -12.13 11.27 -7.48
N ALA A 203 -10.89 11.22 -6.95
CA ALA A 203 -10.21 12.38 -6.41
C ALA A 203 -9.69 13.31 -7.52
N PHE A 204 -9.12 12.77 -8.59
CA PHE A 204 -8.61 13.55 -9.72
C PHE A 204 -9.70 14.39 -10.39
N GLU A 205 -10.92 13.88 -10.51
CA GLU A 205 -12.06 14.64 -11.05
C GLU A 205 -12.30 15.95 -10.26
N LYS A 206 -11.96 15.98 -8.98
CA LYS A 206 -12.14 17.13 -8.09
C LYS A 206 -10.89 17.98 -7.96
N ILE A 207 -9.70 17.34 -7.80
CA ILE A 207 -8.44 18.02 -7.48
C ILE A 207 -7.78 18.57 -8.74
N ALA A 208 -7.81 17.81 -9.83
CA ALA A 208 -7.12 18.13 -11.08
C ALA A 208 -7.92 17.66 -12.30
N PRO A 209 -9.08 18.31 -12.60
CA PRO A 209 -9.91 17.91 -13.72
C PRO A 209 -9.13 17.85 -15.04
N GLY A 210 -9.33 16.78 -15.79
CA GLY A 210 -8.62 16.54 -17.07
C GLY A 210 -7.25 15.87 -16.97
N LYS A 211 -6.70 15.67 -15.77
CA LYS A 211 -5.50 14.84 -15.57
C LYS A 211 -5.82 13.37 -15.89
N ARG A 212 -4.80 12.64 -16.36
CA ARG A 212 -4.89 11.20 -16.68
C ARG A 212 -3.98 10.41 -15.77
N PHE A 213 -4.45 9.23 -15.37
CA PHE A 213 -3.60 8.20 -14.80
C PHE A 213 -2.87 7.45 -15.90
N LEU A 214 -1.73 6.95 -15.57
CA LEU A 214 -0.92 6.10 -16.42
C LEU A 214 -1.07 4.65 -15.97
#